data_32136090dd918790b519553bf52745d1
#
_entry.id   32136090dd918790b519553bf52745d1
#
_cell.length_a   1.000
_cell.length_b   1.000
_cell.length_c   1.000
_cell.angle_alpha   90.00
_cell.angle_beta   90.00
_cell.angle_gamma   90.00
#
_symmetry.space_group_name_H-M   'P 1'
#
loop_
_entity.id
_entity.type
_entity.pdbx_description
1 polymer ?
#
loop_
_entity_poly.entity_id
_entity_poly.type
_entity_poly.pdbx_seq_one_letter_code
_entity_poly.pdbx_strand_id
1 'polypeptide(L)'
;VLGVGAAMTLAAWNDSEYGTATFTAGRFDIVGATDGATFSSHATAGAAAALSFTVAPTAMVPGTTTYALFSVKTANPSAAGTLQLTAGTPGGTGLASYLTYGVRLVPTAATPSLSCTAVTYAAASASTSVVVADGSALTVSGAPTTTVPQAVTANGGTQLNYCVAVTLPTTAANGAQGLTMTQTWQIQGTSS
;
A
#
# COMPACT_ATOMS: atom_id res chain seq x y z
N VAL A 1 -33.50 22.57 -88.64
CA VAL A 1 -33.36 21.47 -87.68
C VAL A 1 -32.79 22.05 -86.39
N LEU A 2 -33.64 22.15 -85.33
CA LEU A 2 -33.25 22.60 -84.01
C LEU A 2 -32.77 21.37 -83.22
N GLY A 3 -31.48 21.34 -82.89
CA GLY A 3 -30.90 20.34 -82.03
C GLY A 3 -31.16 20.72 -80.57
N VAL A 4 -31.99 19.95 -79.86
CA VAL A 4 -32.19 20.07 -78.42
C VAL A 4 -30.99 19.38 -77.73
N GLY A 5 -30.05 20.16 -77.17
CA GLY A 5 -29.01 19.65 -76.32
C GLY A 5 -29.61 19.26 -74.98
N ALA A 6 -29.63 17.98 -74.68
CA ALA A 6 -29.93 17.47 -73.33
C ALA A 6 -28.78 17.77 -72.43
N ALA A 7 -28.97 18.74 -71.53
CA ALA A 7 -28.05 18.96 -70.42
C ALA A 7 -28.31 17.86 -69.34
N MET A 8 -27.39 16.91 -69.29
CA MET A 8 -27.36 15.95 -68.17
C MET A 8 -26.87 16.67 -66.90
N THR A 9 -27.73 16.99 -65.98
CA THR A 9 -27.36 17.41 -64.65
C THR A 9 -26.93 16.16 -63.86
N LEU A 10 -25.62 16.01 -63.64
CA LEU A 10 -25.11 15.02 -62.67
C LEU A 10 -25.44 15.53 -61.27
N ALA A 11 -26.46 14.98 -60.66
CA ALA A 11 -26.72 15.20 -59.25
C ALA A 11 -25.68 14.41 -58.47
N ALA A 12 -24.70 15.08 -57.86
CA ALA A 12 -23.81 14.47 -56.90
C ALA A 12 -24.51 14.39 -55.55
N TRP A 13 -24.72 13.20 -55.05
CA TRP A 13 -25.25 12.98 -53.71
C TRP A 13 -24.04 12.95 -52.79
N ASN A 14 -24.01 13.88 -51.84
CA ASN A 14 -23.03 13.94 -50.77
C ASN A 14 -23.74 13.63 -49.48
N ASP A 15 -23.16 12.69 -48.71
CA ASP A 15 -23.58 12.36 -47.38
C ASP A 15 -22.38 12.47 -46.45
N SER A 16 -22.58 12.83 -45.18
CA SER A 16 -21.53 13.00 -44.20
C SER A 16 -22.04 12.60 -42.82
N GLU A 17 -21.32 11.69 -42.16
CA GLU A 17 -21.58 11.30 -40.79
C GLU A 17 -20.45 11.80 -39.89
N TYR A 18 -20.80 12.26 -38.70
CA TYR A 18 -19.88 12.79 -37.68
C TYR A 18 -19.97 11.97 -36.43
N GLY A 19 -18.82 11.45 -35.95
CA GLY A 19 -18.65 10.81 -34.67
C GLY A 19 -17.81 11.68 -33.75
N THR A 20 -18.19 11.81 -32.48
CA THR A 20 -17.41 12.48 -31.46
C THR A 20 -17.17 11.55 -30.29
N ALA A 21 -15.99 11.68 -29.63
CA ALA A 21 -15.65 10.95 -28.43
C ALA A 21 -14.89 11.89 -27.48
N THR A 22 -15.14 11.75 -26.18
CA THR A 22 -14.39 12.44 -25.14
C THR A 22 -13.49 11.43 -24.43
N PHE A 23 -12.20 11.76 -24.30
CA PHE A 23 -11.22 10.94 -23.60
C PHE A 23 -10.75 11.68 -22.37
N THR A 24 -10.73 10.98 -21.22
CA THR A 24 -10.18 11.49 -19.98
C THR A 24 -9.09 10.55 -19.52
N ALA A 25 -7.92 11.09 -19.13
CA ALA A 25 -6.84 10.29 -18.57
C ALA A 25 -7.29 9.69 -17.22
N GLY A 26 -7.00 8.41 -17.03
CA GLY A 26 -7.18 7.74 -15.75
C GLY A 26 -6.22 8.31 -14.69
N ARG A 27 -6.55 8.12 -13.43
CA ARG A 27 -5.67 8.41 -12.28
C ARG A 27 -5.32 7.14 -11.55
N PHE A 28 -4.17 7.14 -10.89
CA PHE A 28 -3.80 6.13 -9.92
C PHE A 28 -3.67 6.81 -8.56
N ASP A 29 -4.40 6.31 -7.58
CA ASP A 29 -4.47 6.88 -6.24
C ASP A 29 -4.68 5.76 -5.23
N ILE A 30 -3.97 5.82 -4.08
CA ILE A 30 -4.05 4.83 -3.01
C ILE A 30 -4.46 5.50 -1.71
N VAL A 31 -5.16 4.75 -0.89
CA VAL A 31 -5.63 5.18 0.44
C VAL A 31 -5.26 4.14 1.48
N GLY A 32 -4.96 4.59 2.70
CA GLY A 32 -4.54 3.76 3.82
C GLY A 32 -5.50 3.84 4.99
N ALA A 33 -5.49 2.77 5.82
CA ALA A 33 -6.25 2.68 7.06
C ALA A 33 -5.44 1.93 8.13
N THR A 34 -5.48 2.38 9.37
CA THR A 34 -4.84 1.70 10.51
C THR A 34 -5.79 0.73 11.23
N ASP A 35 -7.08 0.81 10.94
CA ASP A 35 -8.14 -0.06 11.46
C ASP A 35 -8.66 -1.08 10.41
N GLY A 36 -8.13 -1.02 9.18
CA GLY A 36 -8.56 -1.87 8.06
C GLY A 36 -9.93 -1.50 7.47
N ALA A 37 -10.57 -0.41 7.92
CA ALA A 37 -11.93 -0.03 7.54
C ALA A 37 -12.04 1.44 7.12
N THR A 38 -11.44 2.35 7.86
CA THR A 38 -11.55 3.81 7.64
C THR A 38 -10.38 4.31 6.80
N PHE A 39 -10.57 4.33 5.49
CA PHE A 39 -9.51 4.69 4.53
C PHE A 39 -9.46 6.20 4.27
N SER A 40 -8.25 6.75 4.31
CA SER A 40 -7.96 8.15 3.97
C SER A 40 -6.62 8.29 3.25
N SER A 41 -6.36 9.45 2.65
CA SER A 41 -5.09 9.73 1.98
C SER A 41 -4.04 10.16 2.99
N HIS A 42 -2.84 9.59 2.87
CA HIS A 42 -1.65 9.90 3.67
C HIS A 42 -0.46 10.15 2.73
N ALA A 43 -0.64 11.07 1.78
CA ALA A 43 0.25 11.23 0.63
C ALA A 43 1.64 11.80 0.97
N THR A 44 1.87 12.29 2.18
CA THR A 44 3.16 12.86 2.60
C THR A 44 3.62 12.30 3.94
N ALA A 45 4.91 12.29 4.19
CA ALA A 45 5.47 11.85 5.46
C ALA A 45 4.95 12.67 6.66
N GLY A 46 4.67 13.97 6.46
CA GLY A 46 4.11 14.84 7.50
C GLY A 46 2.63 14.57 7.81
N ALA A 47 1.92 13.86 6.92
CA ALA A 47 0.53 13.42 7.09
C ALA A 47 0.45 11.89 7.25
N ALA A 48 1.52 11.22 7.67
CA ALA A 48 1.55 9.79 7.86
C ALA A 48 0.51 9.35 8.92
N ALA A 49 -0.17 8.23 8.64
CA ALA A 49 -1.09 7.64 9.61
C ALA A 49 -0.33 7.16 10.85
N ALA A 50 -0.83 7.48 12.03
CA ALA A 50 -0.27 6.96 13.27
C ALA A 50 -0.66 5.49 13.45
N LEU A 51 0.32 4.59 13.42
CA LEU A 51 0.09 3.16 13.64
C LEU A 51 -0.22 2.89 15.10
N SER A 52 -1.29 2.12 15.35
CA SER A 52 -1.70 1.68 16.68
C SER A 52 -1.08 0.32 16.98
N PHE A 53 -0.11 0.29 17.88
CA PHE A 53 0.57 -0.94 18.28
C PHE A 53 -0.14 -1.63 19.46
N THR A 54 -0.14 -2.97 19.47
CA THR A 54 -0.80 -3.80 20.50
C THR A 54 -0.20 -3.61 21.90
N VAL A 55 1.10 -3.33 21.97
CA VAL A 55 1.78 -2.88 23.19
C VAL A 55 2.25 -1.46 22.96
N ALA A 56 2.03 -0.56 23.91
CA ALA A 56 2.47 0.82 23.80
C ALA A 56 3.98 0.86 23.48
N PRO A 57 4.42 1.54 22.41
CA PRO A 57 5.84 1.59 22.05
C PRO A 57 6.75 2.16 23.16
N THR A 58 6.17 2.93 24.09
CA THR A 58 6.85 3.50 25.26
C THR A 58 7.05 2.51 26.41
N ALA A 59 6.46 1.31 26.34
CA ALA A 59 6.49 0.29 27.39
C ALA A 59 7.21 -1.00 26.97
N MET A 60 8.03 -0.95 25.92
CA MET A 60 8.78 -2.12 25.44
C MET A 60 9.90 -2.48 26.43
N VAL A 61 9.94 -3.75 26.81
CA VAL A 61 11.04 -4.36 27.56
C VAL A 61 11.73 -5.43 26.71
N PRO A 62 12.97 -5.83 27.00
CA PRO A 62 13.65 -6.91 26.27
C PRO A 62 12.77 -8.17 26.16
N GLY A 63 12.64 -8.70 24.95
CA GLY A 63 11.75 -9.82 24.61
C GLY A 63 10.34 -9.40 24.17
N THR A 64 9.98 -8.11 24.20
CA THR A 64 8.66 -7.64 23.74
C THR A 64 8.63 -7.54 22.23
N THR A 65 7.56 -8.08 21.61
CA THR A 65 7.17 -7.80 20.22
C THR A 65 5.80 -7.11 20.25
N THR A 66 5.66 -6.03 19.48
CA THR A 66 4.41 -5.29 19.32
C THR A 66 3.99 -5.29 17.85
N TYR A 67 2.69 -5.24 17.60
CA TYR A 67 2.11 -5.43 16.28
C TYR A 67 1.21 -4.25 15.92
N ALA A 68 1.27 -3.82 14.66
CA ALA A 68 0.38 -2.78 14.13
C ALA A 68 -0.09 -3.12 12.72
N LEU A 69 -1.34 -2.78 12.41
CA LEU A 69 -1.95 -2.95 11.10
C LEU A 69 -1.81 -1.67 10.29
N PHE A 70 -1.48 -1.84 9.00
CA PHE A 70 -1.66 -0.80 8.00
C PHE A 70 -2.23 -1.42 6.73
N SER A 71 -3.47 -1.09 6.41
CA SER A 71 -4.18 -1.58 5.22
C SER A 71 -4.12 -0.55 4.12
N VAL A 72 -3.88 -0.98 2.88
CA VAL A 72 -3.81 -0.10 1.71
C VAL A 72 -4.61 -0.70 0.56
N LYS A 73 -5.32 0.14 -0.16
CA LYS A 73 -6.05 -0.19 -1.39
C LYS A 73 -6.04 0.99 -2.35
N THR A 74 -6.47 0.78 -3.59
CA THR A 74 -6.74 1.89 -4.50
C THR A 74 -7.96 2.70 -4.04
N ALA A 75 -7.96 4.00 -4.32
CA ALA A 75 -9.16 4.85 -4.17
C ALA A 75 -10.24 4.48 -5.21
N ASN A 76 -11.39 5.11 -5.14
CA ASN A 76 -12.43 5.00 -6.16
C ASN A 76 -12.84 6.43 -6.59
N PRO A 77 -12.62 6.81 -7.88
CA PRO A 77 -12.03 6.02 -8.98
C PRO A 77 -10.50 5.96 -8.94
N SER A 78 -9.91 4.84 -9.35
CA SER A 78 -8.46 4.66 -9.54
C SER A 78 -8.17 3.48 -10.46
N ALA A 79 -7.05 3.53 -11.19
CA ALA A 79 -6.53 2.39 -11.93
C ALA A 79 -6.02 1.29 -11.01
N ALA A 80 -5.76 0.10 -11.55
CA ALA A 80 -5.04 -0.97 -10.88
C ALA A 80 -3.53 -0.67 -10.81
N GLY A 81 -2.80 -1.39 -9.96
CA GLY A 81 -1.35 -1.23 -9.84
C GLY A 81 -0.71 -2.23 -8.89
N THR A 82 0.53 -1.97 -8.55
CA THR A 82 1.31 -2.74 -7.56
C THR A 82 1.81 -1.82 -6.46
N LEU A 83 1.93 -2.37 -5.24
CA LEU A 83 2.44 -1.67 -4.08
C LEU A 83 3.83 -2.17 -3.69
N GLN A 84 4.62 -1.31 -3.08
CA GLN A 84 5.95 -1.62 -2.53
C GLN A 84 6.13 -0.93 -1.18
N LEU A 85 6.49 -1.69 -0.17
CA LEU A 85 6.88 -1.15 1.14
C LEU A 85 8.31 -0.60 1.07
N THR A 86 8.49 0.64 1.49
CA THR A 86 9.80 1.27 1.66
C THR A 86 9.96 1.72 3.12
N ALA A 87 11.06 1.31 3.75
CA ALA A 87 11.41 1.78 5.07
C ALA A 87 12.15 3.11 4.99
N GLY A 88 11.73 4.08 5.81
CA GLY A 88 12.44 5.33 5.99
C GLY A 88 13.63 5.22 6.94
N THR A 89 14.41 6.29 7.07
CA THR A 89 15.48 6.37 8.06
C THR A 89 14.87 6.59 9.45
N PRO A 90 15.21 5.74 10.45
CA PRO A 90 14.76 5.96 11.83
C PRO A 90 15.30 7.26 12.41
N GLY A 91 14.42 8.00 13.10
CA GLY A 91 14.77 9.16 13.92
C GLY A 91 14.78 8.82 15.40
N GLY A 92 15.11 9.80 16.26
CA GLY A 92 15.11 9.65 17.71
C GLY A 92 16.51 9.58 18.33
N THR A 93 16.62 9.04 19.54
CA THR A 93 17.86 9.05 20.35
C THR A 93 18.69 7.76 20.21
N GLY A 94 18.37 6.87 19.27
CA GLY A 94 19.18 5.71 18.94
C GLY A 94 18.55 4.34 19.29
N LEU A 95 17.30 4.28 19.76
CA LEU A 95 16.62 3.00 20.05
C LEU A 95 16.55 2.07 18.83
N ALA A 96 16.53 2.63 17.63
CA ALA A 96 16.46 1.87 16.38
C ALA A 96 17.57 0.82 16.22
N SER A 97 18.77 1.04 16.78
CA SER A 97 19.89 0.08 16.75
C SER A 97 19.67 -1.16 17.60
N TYR A 98 18.71 -1.13 18.53
CA TYR A 98 18.35 -2.25 19.40
C TYR A 98 17.08 -2.97 18.94
N LEU A 99 16.34 -2.39 17.99
CA LEU A 99 15.10 -2.94 17.51
C LEU A 99 15.31 -3.74 16.21
N THR A 100 14.50 -4.76 16.05
CA THR A 100 14.32 -5.46 14.79
C THR A 100 12.85 -5.42 14.40
N TYR A 101 12.57 -5.67 13.12
CA TYR A 101 11.19 -5.75 12.66
C TYR A 101 10.98 -6.81 11.60
N GLY A 102 9.72 -7.10 11.33
CA GLY A 102 9.25 -7.90 10.22
C GLY A 102 7.90 -7.38 9.74
N VAL A 103 7.54 -7.68 8.49
CA VAL A 103 6.24 -7.30 7.92
C VAL A 103 5.67 -8.47 7.13
N ARG A 104 4.40 -8.78 7.36
CA ARG A 104 3.68 -9.81 6.64
C ARG A 104 2.35 -9.31 6.12
N LEU A 105 1.93 -9.80 4.96
CA LEU A 105 0.57 -9.60 4.48
C LEU A 105 -0.36 -10.57 5.20
N VAL A 106 -1.34 -10.02 5.92
CA VAL A 106 -2.39 -10.83 6.55
C VAL A 106 -3.66 -10.78 5.71
N PRO A 107 -4.39 -11.91 5.57
CA PRO A 107 -5.60 -11.94 4.79
C PRO A 107 -6.67 -11.02 5.39
N THR A 108 -7.54 -10.49 4.54
CA THR A 108 -8.75 -9.79 5.00
C THR A 108 -9.67 -10.84 5.61
N ALA A 109 -9.78 -10.82 6.93
CA ALA A 109 -10.63 -11.79 7.63
C ALA A 109 -12.11 -11.47 7.38
N ALA A 110 -12.89 -12.51 7.12
CA ALA A 110 -14.34 -12.37 6.95
C ALA A 110 -15.05 -12.06 8.29
N THR A 111 -14.51 -12.50 9.42
CA THR A 111 -15.04 -12.31 10.79
C THR A 111 -14.04 -12.79 11.85
N PRO A 112 -13.99 -12.18 13.05
CA PRO A 112 -14.81 -11.05 13.52
C PRO A 112 -14.27 -9.69 13.14
N SER A 113 -12.95 -9.53 12.82
CA SER A 113 -12.36 -8.28 12.35
C SER A 113 -10.94 -8.51 11.88
N LEU A 114 -10.51 -7.72 10.93
CA LEU A 114 -9.12 -7.65 10.52
C LEU A 114 -8.26 -7.15 11.69
N SER A 115 -7.25 -7.91 12.06
CA SER A 115 -6.36 -7.56 13.15
C SER A 115 -4.92 -7.98 12.87
N CYS A 116 -3.97 -7.22 13.42
CA CYS A 116 -2.56 -7.55 13.41
C CYS A 116 -2.15 -7.89 14.84
N THR A 117 -2.03 -9.17 15.12
CA THR A 117 -1.68 -9.74 16.44
C THR A 117 -0.60 -10.80 16.26
N ALA A 118 -0.01 -11.26 17.36
CA ALA A 118 0.95 -12.36 17.31
C ALA A 118 0.39 -13.60 16.58
N VAL A 119 -0.90 -13.92 16.76
CA VAL A 119 -1.55 -15.08 16.13
C VAL A 119 -1.71 -14.90 14.63
N THR A 120 -2.27 -13.75 14.20
CA THR A 120 -2.49 -13.48 12.77
C THR A 120 -1.17 -13.30 12.02
N TYR A 121 -0.18 -12.70 12.68
CA TYR A 121 1.17 -12.55 12.14
C TYR A 121 1.85 -13.91 11.95
N ALA A 122 1.82 -14.79 12.97
CA ALA A 122 2.39 -16.13 12.89
C ALA A 122 1.72 -17.00 11.82
N ALA A 123 0.40 -16.88 11.65
CA ALA A 123 -0.35 -17.60 10.62
C ALA A 123 0.04 -17.18 9.19
N ALA A 124 0.49 -15.95 8.98
CA ALA A 124 0.94 -15.41 7.69
C ALA A 124 2.41 -15.75 7.40
N SER A 125 2.84 -17.01 7.58
CA SER A 125 4.24 -17.43 7.47
C SER A 125 4.66 -17.92 6.08
N ALA A 126 3.73 -18.01 5.11
CA ALA A 126 4.06 -18.40 3.73
C ALA A 126 5.06 -17.40 3.11
N SER A 127 5.98 -17.88 2.28
CA SER A 127 6.98 -17.04 1.60
C SER A 127 6.36 -15.91 0.77
N THR A 128 5.16 -16.14 0.23
CA THR A 128 4.39 -15.14 -0.53
C THR A 128 3.72 -14.07 0.35
N SER A 129 3.75 -14.23 1.67
CA SER A 129 3.18 -13.27 2.63
C SER A 129 4.26 -12.47 3.37
N VAL A 130 5.51 -12.92 3.37
CA VAL A 130 6.61 -12.28 4.10
C VAL A 130 7.18 -11.12 3.27
N VAL A 131 6.74 -9.90 3.58
CA VAL A 131 7.20 -8.66 2.92
C VAL A 131 8.58 -8.26 3.44
N VAL A 132 8.79 -8.34 4.76
CA VAL A 132 10.10 -8.16 5.41
C VAL A 132 10.30 -9.31 6.37
N ALA A 133 11.45 -9.98 6.28
CA ALA A 133 11.80 -11.09 7.16
C ALA A 133 11.94 -10.62 8.62
N ASP A 134 11.55 -11.47 9.56
CA ASP A 134 11.72 -11.20 10.99
C ASP A 134 13.22 -11.01 11.34
N GLY A 135 13.48 -10.15 12.29
CA GLY A 135 14.85 -9.84 12.71
C GLY A 135 15.58 -8.85 11.80
N SER A 136 14.91 -8.29 10.78
CA SER A 136 15.49 -7.27 9.91
C SER A 136 15.71 -5.95 10.65
N ALA A 137 16.73 -5.19 10.23
CA ALA A 137 16.91 -3.82 10.70
C ALA A 137 15.80 -2.91 10.17
N LEU A 138 15.42 -1.89 10.91
CA LEU A 138 14.31 -0.98 10.59
C LEU A 138 14.47 -0.22 9.26
N THR A 139 15.65 -0.24 8.67
CA THR A 139 15.96 0.37 7.36
C THR A 139 15.74 -0.57 6.17
N VAL A 140 15.45 -1.86 6.41
CA VAL A 140 15.21 -2.82 5.33
C VAL A 140 13.83 -2.59 4.73
N SER A 141 13.79 -2.37 3.42
CA SER A 141 12.54 -2.27 2.66
C SER A 141 11.93 -3.64 2.36
N GLY A 142 10.67 -3.66 1.97
CA GLY A 142 9.95 -4.88 1.64
C GLY A 142 10.53 -5.61 0.42
N ALA A 143 10.27 -6.89 0.34
CA ALA A 143 10.61 -7.72 -0.81
C ALA A 143 9.96 -7.18 -2.09
N PRO A 144 10.58 -7.37 -3.26
CA PRO A 144 10.00 -6.99 -4.54
C PRO A 144 8.62 -7.63 -4.76
N THR A 145 7.72 -6.91 -5.44
CA THR A 145 6.35 -7.38 -5.74
C THR A 145 6.32 -8.66 -6.59
N THR A 146 7.42 -8.99 -7.25
CA THR A 146 7.59 -10.27 -7.98
C THR A 146 7.77 -11.47 -7.05
N THR A 147 8.29 -11.25 -5.84
CA THR A 147 8.48 -12.32 -4.83
C THR A 147 7.26 -12.42 -3.91
N VAL A 148 6.75 -11.27 -3.47
CA VAL A 148 5.54 -11.18 -2.65
C VAL A 148 4.50 -10.41 -3.45
N PRO A 149 3.43 -11.07 -3.94
CA PRO A 149 2.42 -10.39 -4.75
C PRO A 149 1.73 -9.27 -3.98
N GLN A 150 1.92 -8.04 -4.43
CA GLN A 150 1.36 -6.82 -3.83
C GLN A 150 0.51 -6.07 -4.86
N ALA A 151 -0.21 -6.80 -5.71
CA ALA A 151 -1.11 -6.24 -6.70
C ALA A 151 -2.40 -5.73 -6.05
N VAL A 152 -2.86 -4.56 -6.50
CA VAL A 152 -4.14 -3.96 -6.11
C VAL A 152 -4.98 -3.72 -7.37
N THR A 153 -6.24 -4.12 -7.30
CA THR A 153 -7.19 -3.92 -8.41
C THR A 153 -7.74 -2.49 -8.38
N ALA A 154 -8.30 -2.07 -9.52
CA ALA A 154 -8.93 -0.76 -9.65
C ALA A 154 -10.09 -0.56 -8.64
N ASN A 155 -10.37 0.69 -8.33
CA ASN A 155 -11.56 1.13 -7.57
C ASN A 155 -11.71 0.46 -6.19
N GLY A 156 -10.61 0.18 -5.50
CA GLY A 156 -10.62 -0.37 -4.14
C GLY A 156 -10.97 -1.85 -4.05
N GLY A 157 -10.91 -2.60 -5.16
CA GLY A 157 -11.34 -3.99 -5.20
C GLY A 157 -10.45 -4.96 -4.40
N THR A 158 -9.15 -4.70 -4.31
CA THR A 158 -8.20 -5.49 -3.49
C THR A 158 -7.62 -4.62 -2.38
N GLN A 159 -7.66 -5.13 -1.15
CA GLN A 159 -7.03 -4.54 0.02
C GLN A 159 -5.83 -5.39 0.44
N LEU A 160 -4.67 -4.78 0.60
CA LEU A 160 -3.48 -5.40 1.17
C LEU A 160 -3.30 -4.93 2.62
N ASN A 161 -3.08 -5.89 3.52
CA ASN A 161 -3.03 -5.64 4.96
C ASN A 161 -1.62 -5.96 5.45
N TYR A 162 -0.83 -4.94 5.63
CA TYR A 162 0.53 -5.04 6.17
C TYR A 162 0.45 -5.12 7.70
N CYS A 163 0.84 -6.25 8.24
CA CYS A 163 0.99 -6.45 9.69
C CYS A 163 2.48 -6.25 10.01
N VAL A 164 2.78 -5.19 10.72
CA VAL A 164 4.14 -4.79 11.13
C VAL A 164 4.38 -5.32 12.53
N ALA A 165 5.45 -6.09 12.71
CA ALA A 165 5.93 -6.55 14.01
C ALA A 165 7.24 -5.84 14.33
N VAL A 166 7.34 -5.19 15.50
CA VAL A 166 8.57 -4.56 16.00
C VAL A 166 8.96 -5.24 17.30
N THR A 167 10.21 -5.69 17.38
CA THR A 167 10.73 -6.48 18.48
C THR A 167 11.92 -5.77 19.15
N LEU A 168 11.89 -5.67 20.46
CA LEU A 168 13.08 -5.42 21.28
C LEU A 168 13.62 -6.78 21.73
N PRO A 169 14.72 -7.28 21.14
CA PRO A 169 15.26 -8.61 21.45
C PRO A 169 15.60 -8.80 22.93
N THR A 170 15.54 -10.03 23.41
CA THR A 170 15.95 -10.38 24.78
C THR A 170 17.42 -10.05 25.07
N THR A 171 18.23 -9.95 24.00
CA THR A 171 19.67 -9.60 24.06
C THR A 171 19.91 -8.08 24.10
N ALA A 172 18.84 -7.25 24.06
CA ALA A 172 19.00 -5.80 24.11
C ALA A 172 19.72 -5.39 25.42
N ALA A 173 20.82 -4.65 25.24
CA ALA A 173 21.62 -4.17 26.37
C ALA A 173 20.91 -3.06 27.14
N ASN A 174 21.33 -2.83 28.40
CA ASN A 174 20.82 -1.76 29.26
C ASN A 174 20.94 -0.37 28.62
N GLY A 175 21.83 -0.19 27.64
CA GLY A 175 21.94 1.04 26.87
C GLY A 175 20.71 1.42 26.03
N ALA A 176 19.76 0.50 25.85
CA ALA A 176 18.47 0.79 25.20
C ALA A 176 17.49 1.59 26.11
N GLN A 177 17.73 1.60 27.43
CA GLN A 177 16.83 2.23 28.37
C GLN A 177 16.74 3.76 28.15
N GLY A 178 15.51 4.28 28.12
CA GLY A 178 15.25 5.70 27.95
C GLY A 178 15.49 6.23 26.54
N LEU A 179 15.97 5.40 25.60
CA LEU A 179 16.10 5.80 24.20
C LEU A 179 14.72 5.84 23.52
N THR A 180 14.62 6.67 22.50
CA THR A 180 13.41 6.82 21.69
C THR A 180 13.69 6.50 20.22
N MET A 181 12.63 6.15 19.48
CA MET A 181 12.66 5.93 18.04
C MET A 181 11.38 6.44 17.40
N THR A 182 11.52 7.03 16.23
CA THR A 182 10.40 7.32 15.33
C THR A 182 10.72 6.66 13.99
N GLN A 183 9.79 5.88 13.45
CA GLN A 183 9.94 5.22 12.16
C GLN A 183 8.76 5.59 11.26
N THR A 184 9.07 5.92 10.02
CA THR A 184 8.07 6.10 8.97
C THR A 184 8.27 5.02 7.91
N TRP A 185 7.20 4.29 7.62
CA TRP A 185 7.13 3.37 6.47
C TRP A 185 6.31 4.03 5.38
N GLN A 186 6.71 3.85 4.15
CA GLN A 186 6.01 4.34 2.97
C GLN A 186 5.53 3.14 2.15
N ILE A 187 4.27 3.15 1.74
CA ILE A 187 3.78 2.26 0.70
C ILE A 187 3.72 3.07 -0.59
N GLN A 188 4.59 2.73 -1.54
CA GLN A 188 4.58 3.32 -2.88
C GLN A 188 3.70 2.48 -3.80
N GLY A 189 2.90 3.14 -4.62
CA GLY A 189 2.08 2.51 -5.63
C GLY A 189 2.55 2.89 -7.03
N THR A 190 2.51 1.94 -7.95
CA THR A 190 2.77 2.13 -9.37
C THR A 190 1.60 1.57 -10.17
N SER A 191 1.01 2.37 -11.07
CA SER A 191 -0.06 1.89 -11.96
C SER A 191 0.45 0.84 -12.93
N SER A 192 -0.37 -0.14 -13.22
CA SER A 192 -0.13 -1.16 -14.25
C SER A 192 -0.88 -0.85 -15.55
#